data_7825d1acfc377e4c8c2f873dc58d4f8e
#
_entry.id   7825d1acfc377e4c8c2f873dc58d4f8e
#
_cell.length_a   1.000
_cell.length_b   1.000
_cell.length_c   1.000
_cell.angle_alpha   90.00
_cell.angle_beta   90.00
_cell.angle_gamma   90.00
#
_symmetry.space_group_name_H-M   'P 1'
#
loop_
_entity.id
_entity.type
_entity.pdbx_description
1 polymer ?
#
loop_
_entity_poly.entity_id
_entity_poly.type
_entity_poly.pdbx_seq_one_letter_code
_entity_poly.pdbx_strand_id
1 'polypeptide(L)'
;MKRRPFTKFLCVSVTSLMVLCLSQIASAYSVLTHQSIIDSSWDSSIKPLLLKRYPQATAEQLREAHAYAYGGAIIQDMGYYPFGSKFFTDLAHYVRSGDFLEVLIDEAQDINEYAFAIGALAHYAADNNGHSIAVNRAVPILYPKLRVRYGDKVTYVEDPTAHLRTEFGFDVVQMARGRYASESGFFGVVNSTTNRSTRHNRVPAAPMTR
;
A
#
# COMPACT_ATOMS: atom_id res chain seq x y z
N MET A 1 -22.80 -40.88 27.27
CA MET A 1 -21.55 -40.94 26.48
C MET A 1 -20.63 -39.78 26.88
N LYS A 2 -19.59 -40.03 27.65
CA LYS A 2 -18.60 -39.02 28.07
C LYS A 2 -17.67 -38.74 26.89
N ARG A 3 -17.72 -37.53 26.30
CA ARG A 3 -16.79 -37.09 25.26
C ARG A 3 -15.38 -37.02 25.84
N ARG A 4 -14.43 -37.72 25.19
CA ARG A 4 -13.05 -37.92 25.66
C ARG A 4 -12.30 -36.58 25.77
N PRO A 5 -11.47 -36.36 26.82
CA PRO A 5 -10.70 -35.13 27.01
C PRO A 5 -9.70 -34.87 25.88
N PHE A 6 -9.32 -35.87 25.13
CA PHE A 6 -8.37 -35.81 24.02
C PHE A 6 -8.81 -34.87 22.88
N THR A 7 -10.11 -34.84 22.54
CA THR A 7 -10.65 -33.95 21.47
C THR A 7 -10.58 -32.47 21.86
N LYS A 8 -10.77 -32.18 23.15
CA LYS A 8 -10.66 -30.78 23.65
C LYS A 8 -9.20 -30.31 23.64
N PHE A 9 -8.26 -31.19 24.02
CA PHE A 9 -6.82 -30.87 23.97
C PHE A 9 -6.34 -30.63 22.53
N LEU A 10 -6.77 -31.46 21.59
CA LEU A 10 -6.44 -31.32 20.16
C LEU A 10 -6.99 -30.01 19.58
N CYS A 11 -8.24 -29.66 19.88
CA CYS A 11 -8.83 -28.39 19.42
C CYS A 11 -8.08 -27.18 20.01
N VAL A 12 -7.75 -27.18 21.31
CA VAL A 12 -7.00 -26.07 21.92
C VAL A 12 -5.59 -25.96 21.33
N SER A 13 -4.91 -27.08 21.11
CA SER A 13 -3.57 -27.07 20.50
C SER A 13 -3.58 -26.59 19.05
N VAL A 14 -4.57 -26.98 18.25
CA VAL A 14 -4.72 -26.51 16.86
C VAL A 14 -5.09 -25.03 16.82
N THR A 15 -5.97 -24.57 17.70
CA THR A 15 -6.32 -23.14 17.78
C THR A 15 -5.13 -22.30 18.24
N SER A 16 -4.37 -22.76 19.23
CA SER A 16 -3.15 -22.08 19.69
C SER A 16 -2.07 -22.04 18.63
N LEU A 17 -1.88 -23.13 17.87
CA LEU A 17 -0.95 -23.17 16.74
C LEU A 17 -1.39 -22.23 15.62
N MET A 18 -2.69 -22.17 15.32
CA MET A 18 -3.25 -21.26 14.34
C MET A 18 -3.11 -19.79 14.75
N VAL A 19 -3.31 -19.47 16.03
CA VAL A 19 -3.09 -18.12 16.58
C VAL A 19 -1.60 -17.76 16.56
N LEU A 20 -0.69 -18.70 16.87
CA LEU A 20 0.77 -18.51 16.78
C LEU A 20 1.23 -18.32 15.32
N CYS A 21 0.63 -19.02 14.36
CA CYS A 21 0.90 -18.81 12.94
C CYS A 21 0.38 -17.45 12.43
N LEU A 22 -0.72 -16.95 13.00
CA LEU A 22 -1.25 -15.62 12.66
C LEU A 22 -0.41 -14.46 13.24
N SER A 23 0.38 -14.70 14.29
CA SER A 23 1.25 -13.67 14.88
C SER A 23 2.51 -13.33 14.06
N GLN A 24 2.80 -14.06 12.98
CA GLN A 24 3.89 -13.73 12.04
C GLN A 24 3.49 -12.72 10.94
N ILE A 25 2.23 -12.23 10.95
CA ILE A 25 1.68 -11.38 9.87
C ILE A 25 1.96 -9.88 10.11
N ALA A 26 2.73 -9.52 11.12
CA ALA A 26 3.00 -8.12 11.46
C ALA A 26 4.24 -7.55 10.75
N SER A 27 4.48 -7.92 9.49
CA SER A 27 5.43 -7.23 8.61
C SER A 27 4.65 -6.46 7.54
N ALA A 28 3.61 -5.76 7.96
CA ALA A 28 2.92 -4.86 7.07
C ALA A 28 3.62 -3.51 7.09
N TYR A 29 4.29 -3.20 6.03
CA TYR A 29 4.72 -1.90 5.60
C TYR A 29 3.69 -0.81 5.90
N SER A 30 4.12 0.42 5.92
CA SER A 30 3.44 1.69 6.09
C SER A 30 2.31 1.95 5.06
N VAL A 31 1.35 1.03 4.96
CA VAL A 31 0.17 1.14 4.08
C VAL A 31 -0.56 2.45 4.31
N LEU A 32 -0.74 2.83 5.57
CA LEU A 32 -1.48 4.02 5.95
C LEU A 32 -0.77 5.30 5.54
N THR A 33 0.56 5.30 5.55
CA THR A 33 1.35 6.44 5.07
C THR A 33 1.15 6.62 3.56
N HIS A 34 1.22 5.55 2.77
CA HIS A 34 0.98 5.63 1.32
C HIS A 34 -0.46 6.05 1.00
N GLN A 35 -1.47 5.52 1.71
CA GLN A 35 -2.85 5.96 1.56
C GLN A 35 -3.04 7.43 1.95
N SER A 36 -2.41 7.88 3.03
CA SER A 36 -2.45 9.30 3.45
C SER A 36 -1.83 10.24 2.40
N ILE A 37 -0.83 9.78 1.65
CA ILE A 37 -0.26 10.53 0.52
C ILE A 37 -1.28 10.66 -0.61
N ILE A 38 -2.02 9.59 -0.93
CA ILE A 38 -3.12 9.66 -1.90
C ILE A 38 -4.17 10.68 -1.45
N ASP A 39 -4.64 10.60 -0.19
CA ASP A 39 -5.64 11.54 0.35
C ASP A 39 -5.17 13.00 0.27
N SER A 40 -3.94 13.26 0.71
CA SER A 40 -3.38 14.62 0.71
C SER A 40 -3.16 15.19 -0.68
N SER A 41 -2.97 14.33 -1.68
CA SER A 41 -2.72 14.70 -3.09
C SER A 41 -3.98 14.61 -3.95
N TRP A 42 -5.08 14.07 -3.43
CA TRP A 42 -6.27 13.76 -4.22
C TRP A 42 -6.85 14.99 -4.92
N ASP A 43 -7.30 15.98 -4.17
CA ASP A 43 -7.96 17.15 -4.73
C ASP A 43 -7.01 18.10 -5.45
N SER A 44 -5.75 18.19 -5.00
CA SER A 44 -4.77 19.11 -5.56
C SER A 44 -4.06 18.61 -6.81
N SER A 45 -3.96 17.28 -7.00
CA SER A 45 -3.11 16.70 -8.04
C SER A 45 -3.76 15.53 -8.76
N ILE A 46 -4.20 14.47 -8.05
CA ILE A 46 -4.65 13.23 -8.67
C ILE A 46 -5.96 13.43 -9.42
N LYS A 47 -6.97 13.94 -8.74
CA LYS A 47 -8.28 14.21 -9.35
C LYS A 47 -8.22 15.15 -10.56
N PRO A 48 -7.46 16.27 -10.56
CA PRO A 48 -7.25 17.07 -11.75
C PRO A 48 -6.63 16.31 -12.93
N LEU A 49 -5.67 15.40 -12.68
CA LEU A 49 -5.08 14.55 -13.72
C LEU A 49 -6.12 13.58 -14.30
N LEU A 50 -6.94 12.97 -13.45
CA LEU A 50 -8.03 12.09 -13.89
C LEU A 50 -9.03 12.86 -14.75
N LEU A 51 -9.47 14.02 -14.31
CA LEU A 51 -10.43 14.87 -15.06
C LEU A 51 -9.86 15.43 -16.37
N LYS A 52 -8.54 15.64 -16.44
CA LYS A 52 -7.88 16.02 -17.68
C LYS A 52 -7.97 14.91 -18.74
N ARG A 53 -7.80 13.64 -18.34
CA ARG A 53 -7.88 12.49 -19.26
C ARG A 53 -9.32 12.02 -19.47
N TYR A 54 -10.18 12.14 -18.46
CA TYR A 54 -11.57 11.69 -18.45
C TYR A 54 -12.52 12.82 -18.01
N PRO A 55 -12.74 13.84 -18.84
CA PRO A 55 -13.46 15.07 -18.45
C PRO A 55 -14.94 14.85 -18.13
N GLN A 56 -15.52 13.70 -18.53
CA GLN A 56 -16.92 13.34 -18.29
C GLN A 56 -17.08 12.41 -17.07
N ALA A 57 -16.02 12.23 -16.26
CA ALA A 57 -16.09 11.36 -15.09
C ALA A 57 -17.08 11.91 -14.06
N THR A 58 -17.99 11.06 -13.61
CA THR A 58 -18.95 11.37 -12.54
C THR A 58 -18.29 11.36 -11.16
N ALA A 59 -18.97 11.95 -10.18
CA ALA A 59 -18.51 11.90 -8.79
C ALA A 59 -18.39 10.45 -8.26
N GLU A 60 -19.27 9.55 -8.70
CA GLU A 60 -19.22 8.12 -8.36
C GLU A 60 -17.97 7.47 -8.94
N GLN A 61 -17.66 7.71 -10.22
CA GLN A 61 -16.47 7.18 -10.87
C GLN A 61 -15.19 7.73 -10.24
N LEU A 62 -15.16 9.00 -9.84
CA LEU A 62 -14.02 9.58 -9.13
C LEU A 62 -13.83 8.96 -7.74
N ARG A 63 -14.93 8.65 -7.03
CA ARG A 63 -14.85 7.95 -5.74
C ARG A 63 -14.33 6.52 -5.90
N GLU A 64 -14.76 5.80 -6.93
CA GLU A 64 -14.23 4.48 -7.25
C GLU A 64 -12.76 4.55 -7.65
N ALA A 65 -12.39 5.50 -8.52
CA ALA A 65 -11.00 5.74 -8.93
C ALA A 65 -10.07 6.06 -7.74
N HIS A 66 -10.57 6.77 -6.73
CA HIS A 66 -9.81 7.03 -5.49
C HIS A 66 -9.44 5.71 -4.78
N ALA A 67 -10.36 4.75 -4.73
CA ALA A 67 -10.10 3.44 -4.18
C ALA A 67 -9.05 2.64 -5.00
N TYR A 68 -9.07 2.76 -6.33
CA TYR A 68 -8.03 2.18 -7.19
C TYR A 68 -6.67 2.85 -6.99
N ALA A 69 -6.63 4.16 -6.74
CA ALA A 69 -5.38 4.85 -6.40
C ALA A 69 -4.76 4.33 -5.10
N TYR A 70 -5.56 4.00 -4.07
CA TYR A 70 -5.05 3.31 -2.88
C TYR A 70 -4.44 1.93 -3.22
N GLY A 71 -5.12 1.14 -4.05
CA GLY A 71 -4.59 -0.16 -4.52
C GLY A 71 -3.24 -0.01 -5.22
N GLY A 72 -3.12 0.98 -6.10
CA GLY A 72 -1.87 1.31 -6.76
C GLY A 72 -0.77 1.74 -5.80
N ALA A 73 -1.13 2.53 -4.77
CA ALA A 73 -0.18 3.04 -3.78
C ALA A 73 0.46 1.96 -2.88
N ILE A 74 0.00 0.70 -2.96
CA ILE A 74 0.55 -0.42 -2.19
C ILE A 74 1.00 -1.60 -3.06
N ILE A 75 0.84 -1.52 -4.39
CA ILE A 75 1.06 -2.68 -5.26
C ILE A 75 2.51 -3.19 -5.21
N GLN A 76 3.49 -2.28 -5.13
CA GLN A 76 4.90 -2.65 -5.06
C GLN A 76 5.22 -3.47 -3.81
N ASP A 77 4.53 -3.20 -2.71
CA ASP A 77 4.71 -3.86 -1.42
C ASP A 77 3.96 -5.18 -1.27
N MET A 78 3.08 -5.52 -2.21
CA MET A 78 2.24 -6.72 -2.12
C MET A 78 3.03 -8.03 -1.99
N GLY A 79 4.30 -8.04 -2.39
CA GLY A 79 5.18 -9.20 -2.22
C GLY A 79 5.59 -9.47 -0.77
N TYR A 80 5.46 -8.50 0.13
CA TYR A 80 5.74 -8.68 1.56
C TYR A 80 4.57 -9.30 2.33
N TYR A 81 3.38 -9.38 1.72
CA TYR A 81 2.20 -9.97 2.34
C TYR A 81 2.14 -11.49 2.15
N PRO A 82 1.38 -12.20 3.00
CA PRO A 82 1.15 -13.64 2.81
C PRO A 82 0.67 -13.94 1.39
N PHE A 83 1.28 -14.95 0.77
CA PHE A 83 1.04 -15.36 -0.62
C PHE A 83 1.52 -14.36 -1.69
N GLY A 84 2.16 -13.25 -1.29
CA GLY A 84 2.76 -12.30 -2.20
C GLY A 84 4.04 -12.83 -2.87
N SER A 85 4.41 -12.23 -3.99
CA SER A 85 5.63 -12.57 -4.72
C SER A 85 6.76 -11.62 -4.35
N LYS A 86 7.72 -12.11 -3.54
CA LYS A 86 8.92 -11.31 -3.23
C LYS A 86 9.70 -10.93 -4.49
N PHE A 87 9.74 -11.79 -5.49
CA PHE A 87 10.38 -11.51 -6.78
C PHE A 87 9.74 -10.31 -7.48
N PHE A 88 8.40 -10.22 -7.50
CA PHE A 88 7.68 -9.06 -8.05
C PHE A 88 8.03 -7.78 -7.29
N THR A 89 7.97 -7.83 -5.96
CA THR A 89 8.30 -6.69 -5.09
C THR A 89 9.74 -6.21 -5.33
N ASP A 90 10.70 -7.11 -5.39
CA ASP A 90 12.11 -6.77 -5.67
C ASP A 90 12.29 -6.13 -7.06
N LEU A 91 11.58 -6.63 -8.09
CA LEU A 91 11.60 -6.02 -9.42
C LEU A 91 11.01 -4.61 -9.42
N ALA A 92 9.85 -4.44 -8.78
CA ALA A 92 9.12 -3.18 -8.77
C ALA A 92 9.84 -2.09 -7.97
N HIS A 93 10.65 -2.45 -6.94
CA HIS A 93 11.41 -1.48 -6.16
C HIS A 93 12.82 -1.22 -6.68
N TYR A 94 13.55 -2.26 -7.13
CA TYR A 94 15.00 -2.16 -7.26
C TYR A 94 15.54 -2.37 -8.68
N VAL A 95 14.75 -2.96 -9.58
CA VAL A 95 15.31 -3.37 -10.88
C VAL A 95 14.69 -2.61 -12.05
N ARG A 96 13.35 -2.57 -12.12
CA ARG A 96 12.62 -1.98 -13.25
C ARG A 96 11.44 -1.12 -12.80
N SER A 97 11.63 -0.37 -11.72
CA SER A 97 10.58 0.44 -11.11
C SER A 97 9.97 1.45 -12.09
N GLY A 98 10.81 2.14 -12.86
CA GLY A 98 10.36 3.12 -13.86
C GLY A 98 9.56 2.47 -14.99
N ASP A 99 10.06 1.38 -15.56
CA ASP A 99 9.39 0.65 -16.65
C ASP A 99 8.03 0.11 -16.21
N PHE A 100 7.95 -0.40 -14.97
CA PHE A 100 6.69 -0.88 -14.39
C PHE A 100 5.64 0.22 -14.35
N LEU A 101 6.01 1.43 -13.92
CA LEU A 101 5.11 2.57 -13.85
C LEU A 101 4.71 3.09 -15.23
N GLU A 102 5.66 3.16 -16.16
CA GLU A 102 5.42 3.58 -17.53
C GLU A 102 4.39 2.67 -18.20
N VAL A 103 4.57 1.35 -18.10
CA VAL A 103 3.62 0.36 -18.64
C VAL A 103 2.24 0.50 -17.99
N LEU A 104 2.15 0.67 -16.66
CA LEU A 104 0.86 0.86 -16.00
C LEU A 104 0.12 2.10 -16.50
N ILE A 105 0.83 3.20 -16.75
CA ILE A 105 0.24 4.46 -17.23
C ILE A 105 -0.20 4.33 -18.69
N ASP A 106 0.64 3.72 -19.53
CA ASP A 106 0.41 3.61 -20.97
C ASP A 106 -0.70 2.62 -21.31
N GLU A 107 -0.76 1.49 -20.59
CA GLU A 107 -1.75 0.42 -20.81
C GLU A 107 -3.10 0.69 -20.14
N ALA A 108 -3.22 1.74 -19.31
CA ALA A 108 -4.48 2.07 -18.63
C ALA A 108 -5.61 2.39 -19.62
N GLN A 109 -6.67 1.57 -19.61
CA GLN A 109 -7.80 1.63 -20.55
C GLN A 109 -8.95 2.49 -20.02
N ASP A 110 -9.09 2.63 -18.71
CA ASP A 110 -10.16 3.38 -18.08
C ASP A 110 -9.66 4.24 -16.91
N ILE A 111 -10.58 4.97 -16.27
CA ILE A 111 -10.27 5.90 -15.18
C ILE A 111 -9.73 5.16 -13.95
N ASN A 112 -10.19 3.94 -13.69
CA ASN A 112 -9.79 3.16 -12.54
C ASN A 112 -8.37 2.62 -12.70
N GLU A 113 -8.05 2.06 -13.87
CA GLU A 113 -6.70 1.60 -14.19
C GLU A 113 -5.71 2.76 -14.20
N TYR A 114 -6.11 3.92 -14.74
CA TYR A 114 -5.25 5.09 -14.70
C TYR A 114 -5.05 5.63 -13.28
N ALA A 115 -6.08 5.64 -12.44
CA ALA A 115 -5.96 6.02 -11.04
C ALA A 115 -5.05 5.05 -10.26
N PHE A 116 -5.13 3.75 -10.54
CA PHE A 116 -4.23 2.75 -9.99
C PHE A 116 -2.77 3.03 -10.41
N ALA A 117 -2.53 3.32 -11.68
CA ALA A 117 -1.19 3.67 -12.17
C ALA A 117 -0.62 4.93 -11.49
N ILE A 118 -1.45 5.96 -11.30
CA ILE A 118 -1.07 7.17 -10.55
C ILE A 118 -0.79 6.85 -9.07
N GLY A 119 -1.55 5.94 -8.47
CA GLY A 119 -1.28 5.45 -7.12
C GLY A 119 0.09 4.77 -7.01
N ALA A 120 0.44 3.90 -7.97
CA ALA A 120 1.75 3.25 -8.03
C ALA A 120 2.89 4.26 -8.24
N LEU A 121 2.68 5.30 -9.03
CA LEU A 121 3.63 6.41 -9.19
C LEU A 121 3.81 7.19 -7.88
N ALA A 122 2.72 7.42 -7.13
CA ALA A 122 2.78 8.10 -5.84
C ALA A 122 3.60 7.28 -4.81
N HIS A 123 3.43 5.94 -4.77
CA HIS A 123 4.25 5.04 -3.96
C HIS A 123 5.74 5.21 -4.30
N TYR A 124 6.10 5.06 -5.56
CA TYR A 124 7.48 5.20 -6.02
C TYR A 124 8.11 6.55 -5.63
N ALA A 125 7.36 7.64 -5.81
CA ALA A 125 7.83 8.97 -5.43
C ALA A 125 7.99 9.12 -3.91
N ALA A 126 7.08 8.53 -3.14
CA ALA A 126 7.12 8.52 -1.67
C ALA A 126 8.35 7.76 -1.17
N ASP A 127 8.61 6.57 -1.69
CA ASP A 127 9.75 5.74 -1.29
C ASP A 127 11.09 6.36 -1.61
N ASN A 128 11.26 6.84 -2.84
CA ASN A 128 12.50 7.48 -3.27
C ASN A 128 12.89 8.69 -2.38
N ASN A 129 11.89 9.43 -1.90
CA ASN A 129 12.12 10.58 -1.03
C ASN A 129 12.05 10.20 0.46
N GLY A 130 11.01 9.48 0.87
CA GLY A 130 10.70 9.17 2.26
C GLY A 130 11.78 8.36 2.95
N HIS A 131 12.28 7.31 2.29
CA HIS A 131 13.35 6.49 2.85
C HIS A 131 14.62 7.31 3.12
N SER A 132 15.07 8.08 2.15
CA SER A 132 16.33 8.83 2.26
C SER A 132 16.26 10.02 3.23
N ILE A 133 15.11 10.69 3.31
CA ILE A 133 14.92 11.92 4.09
C ILE A 133 14.46 11.60 5.52
N ALA A 134 13.59 10.61 5.68
CA ALA A 134 12.92 10.31 6.94
C ALA A 134 13.34 8.95 7.53
N VAL A 135 12.96 7.82 6.91
CA VAL A 135 13.07 6.50 7.52
C VAL A 135 14.51 6.15 7.87
N ASN A 136 15.43 6.24 6.90
CA ASN A 136 16.84 5.89 7.10
C ASN A 136 17.54 6.74 8.17
N ARG A 137 17.02 7.92 8.47
CA ARG A 137 17.52 8.82 9.52
C ARG A 137 16.81 8.58 10.85
N ALA A 138 15.55 8.14 10.84
CA ALA A 138 14.80 7.82 12.03
C ALA A 138 15.30 6.53 12.70
N VAL A 139 15.68 5.52 11.90
CA VAL A 139 16.20 4.23 12.42
C VAL A 139 17.32 4.43 13.45
N PRO A 140 18.43 5.13 13.16
CA PRO A 140 19.50 5.29 14.15
C PRO A 140 19.12 6.15 15.36
N ILE A 141 18.08 6.99 15.27
CA ILE A 141 17.53 7.74 16.40
C ILE A 141 16.76 6.79 17.32
N LEU A 142 15.92 5.91 16.76
CA LEU A 142 15.10 4.96 17.50
C LEU A 142 15.92 3.77 18.02
N TYR A 143 17.00 3.41 17.33
CA TYR A 143 17.87 2.26 17.63
C TYR A 143 19.34 2.72 17.80
N PRO A 144 19.73 3.29 18.97
CA PRO A 144 21.07 3.85 19.16
C PRO A 144 22.23 2.88 18.92
N LYS A 145 22.01 1.56 19.15
CA LYS A 145 23.02 0.52 18.85
C LYS A 145 23.34 0.43 17.36
N LEU A 146 22.35 0.64 16.49
CA LEU A 146 22.55 0.65 15.06
C LEU A 146 23.29 1.92 14.63
N ARG A 147 23.02 3.05 15.30
CA ARG A 147 23.79 4.30 15.08
C ARG A 147 25.29 4.11 15.35
N VAL A 148 25.64 3.43 16.45
CA VAL A 148 27.04 3.15 16.77
C VAL A 148 27.69 2.27 15.71
N ARG A 149 26.92 1.33 15.11
CA ARG A 149 27.44 0.37 14.13
C ARG A 149 27.50 0.93 12.72
N TYR A 150 26.50 1.71 12.30
CA TYR A 150 26.28 2.10 10.91
C TYR A 150 26.26 3.63 10.69
N GLY A 151 26.30 4.44 11.77
CA GLY A 151 26.25 5.91 11.68
C GLY A 151 24.84 6.48 11.68
N ASP A 152 24.70 7.69 11.14
CA ASP A 152 23.46 8.49 11.19
C ASP A 152 22.44 8.14 10.10
N LYS A 153 22.72 7.13 9.28
CA LYS A 153 21.84 6.56 8.27
C LYS A 153 21.88 5.05 8.35
N VAL A 154 20.74 4.41 8.51
CA VAL A 154 20.59 2.95 8.50
C VAL A 154 19.48 2.62 7.51
N THR A 155 19.83 1.93 6.44
CA THR A 155 18.90 1.56 5.38
C THR A 155 18.24 0.19 5.68
N TYR A 156 17.32 -0.20 4.81
CA TYR A 156 16.71 -1.53 4.86
C TYR A 156 17.75 -2.66 4.77
N VAL A 157 18.84 -2.45 4.02
CA VAL A 157 19.88 -3.46 3.81
C VAL A 157 20.66 -3.77 5.10
N GLU A 158 20.94 -2.74 5.92
CA GLU A 158 21.67 -2.92 7.18
C GLU A 158 20.82 -3.59 8.28
N ASP A 159 19.54 -3.19 8.41
CA ASP A 159 18.62 -3.82 9.37
C ASP A 159 17.16 -3.73 8.90
N PRO A 160 16.68 -4.75 8.15
CA PRO A 160 15.31 -4.78 7.65
C PRO A 160 14.25 -4.68 8.76
N THR A 161 14.52 -5.30 9.92
CA THR A 161 13.55 -5.33 11.03
C THR A 161 13.38 -3.96 11.67
N ALA A 162 14.47 -3.27 11.97
CA ALA A 162 14.43 -1.93 12.53
C ALA A 162 13.80 -0.95 11.53
N HIS A 163 14.11 -1.12 10.25
CA HIS A 163 13.56 -0.30 9.17
C HIS A 163 12.03 -0.42 9.10
N LEU A 164 11.51 -1.64 8.96
CA LEU A 164 10.06 -1.92 8.92
C LEU A 164 9.32 -1.43 10.17
N ARG A 165 9.90 -1.63 11.36
CA ARG A 165 9.31 -1.12 12.61
C ARG A 165 9.26 0.39 12.67
N THR A 166 10.23 1.06 12.07
CA THR A 166 10.26 2.52 11.98
C THR A 166 9.14 3.02 11.08
N GLU A 167 8.95 2.41 9.93
CA GLU A 167 7.85 2.73 9.01
C GLU A 167 6.48 2.49 9.63
N PHE A 168 6.29 1.36 10.31
CA PHE A 168 5.08 1.11 11.09
C PHE A 168 4.85 2.18 12.17
N GLY A 169 5.93 2.69 12.78
CA GLY A 169 5.85 3.82 13.71
C GLY A 169 5.31 5.09 13.07
N PHE A 170 5.62 5.37 11.80
CA PHE A 170 5.03 6.47 11.06
C PHE A 170 3.53 6.28 10.85
N ASP A 171 3.06 5.07 10.51
CA ASP A 171 1.64 4.77 10.39
C ASP A 171 0.89 5.03 11.70
N VAL A 172 1.43 4.57 12.83
CA VAL A 172 0.85 4.84 14.15
C VAL A 172 0.74 6.35 14.43
N VAL A 173 1.76 7.12 14.07
CA VAL A 173 1.73 8.58 14.21
C VAL A 173 0.68 9.22 13.31
N GLN A 174 0.50 8.75 12.08
CA GLN A 174 -0.54 9.24 11.17
C GLN A 174 -1.93 8.99 11.73
N MET A 175 -2.19 7.78 12.24
CA MET A 175 -3.44 7.46 12.92
C MET A 175 -3.69 8.37 14.14
N ALA A 176 -2.70 8.52 15.02
CA ALA A 176 -2.82 9.34 16.22
C ALA A 176 -3.08 10.83 15.90
N ARG A 177 -2.64 11.30 14.75
CA ARG A 177 -2.88 12.68 14.29
C ARG A 177 -4.18 12.88 13.51
N GLY A 178 -4.99 11.82 13.39
CA GLY A 178 -6.25 11.86 12.63
C GLY A 178 -6.08 12.19 11.14
N ARG A 179 -4.91 11.93 10.57
CA ARG A 179 -4.61 12.19 9.16
C ARG A 179 -5.02 11.04 8.24
N TYR A 180 -5.70 10.06 8.78
CA TYR A 180 -6.22 8.92 8.06
C TYR A 180 -7.73 9.05 7.93
N ALA A 181 -8.25 9.13 6.71
CA ALA A 181 -9.68 9.16 6.45
C ALA A 181 -10.25 7.74 6.60
N SER A 182 -10.99 7.49 7.69
CA SER A 182 -11.50 6.17 8.07
C SER A 182 -12.59 5.62 7.13
N GLU A 183 -13.19 6.46 6.28
CA GLU A 183 -14.37 6.06 5.48
C GLU A 183 -14.04 5.47 4.10
N SER A 184 -12.82 5.64 3.59
CA SER A 184 -12.41 5.21 2.25
C SER A 184 -11.22 4.25 2.23
N GLY A 185 -10.75 3.78 3.39
CA GLY A 185 -9.59 2.91 3.48
C GLY A 185 -9.77 1.54 2.79
N PHE A 186 -8.66 0.86 2.57
CA PHE A 186 -8.52 -0.44 1.89
C PHE A 186 -9.62 -1.48 2.19
N PHE A 187 -10.14 -1.52 3.42
CA PHE A 187 -11.25 -2.41 3.79
C PHE A 187 -12.61 -2.01 3.20
N GLY A 188 -12.83 -0.75 2.87
CA GLY A 188 -14.02 -0.29 2.16
C GLY A 188 -14.03 -0.75 0.69
N VAL A 189 -12.86 -0.85 0.08
CA VAL A 189 -12.67 -1.29 -1.32
C VAL A 189 -13.02 -2.76 -1.49
N VAL A 190 -12.58 -3.63 -0.59
CA VAL A 190 -12.84 -5.08 -0.66
C VAL A 190 -14.33 -5.39 -0.61
N ASN A 191 -15.11 -4.63 0.15
CA ASN A 191 -16.56 -4.80 0.25
C ASN A 191 -17.33 -4.23 -0.96
N SER A 192 -16.80 -3.22 -1.65
CA SER A 192 -17.45 -2.64 -2.83
C SER A 192 -17.21 -3.44 -4.10
N THR A 193 -16.03 -4.05 -4.25
CA THR A 193 -15.68 -4.86 -5.43
C THR A 193 -16.38 -6.22 -5.46
N THR A 194 -16.71 -6.81 -4.30
CA THR A 194 -17.46 -8.08 -4.22
C THR A 194 -18.94 -7.95 -4.60
N ASN A 195 -19.49 -6.74 -4.67
CA ASN A 195 -20.92 -6.53 -4.92
C ASN A 195 -21.23 -5.97 -6.33
N ARG A 196 -20.26 -5.81 -7.22
CA ARG A 196 -20.46 -5.34 -8.60
C ARG A 196 -19.74 -6.17 -9.65
N SER A 197 -20.15 -7.41 -9.82
CA SER A 197 -20.09 -8.04 -11.13
C SER A 197 -21.13 -7.34 -12.03
N THR A 198 -20.68 -6.82 -13.18
CA THR A 198 -21.50 -6.31 -14.30
C THR A 198 -22.00 -4.86 -14.21
N ARG A 199 -21.13 -3.92 -14.65
CA ARG A 199 -21.47 -2.91 -15.67
C ARG A 199 -20.20 -2.15 -16.08
N HIS A 200 -19.65 -2.51 -17.23
CA HIS A 200 -18.60 -1.75 -17.92
C HIS A 200 -19.21 -0.46 -18.47
N ASN A 201 -19.24 0.60 -17.70
CA ASN A 201 -19.37 1.94 -18.24
C ASN A 201 -17.96 2.52 -18.41
N ARG A 202 -17.35 2.29 -19.58
CA ARG A 202 -16.08 2.93 -19.95
C ARG A 202 -16.32 4.42 -20.11
N VAL A 203 -15.56 5.24 -19.40
CA VAL A 203 -15.49 6.67 -19.62
C VAL A 203 -14.57 6.92 -20.81
N PRO A 204 -15.03 7.62 -21.88
CA PRO A 204 -14.17 7.93 -23.01
C PRO A 204 -12.97 8.76 -22.60
N ALA A 205 -11.77 8.33 -22.98
CA ALA A 205 -10.55 9.11 -22.77
C ALA A 205 -10.55 10.35 -23.69
N ALA A 206 -10.15 11.50 -23.19
CA ALA A 206 -9.90 12.67 -24.02
C ALA A 206 -8.66 12.41 -24.91
N PRO A 207 -8.67 12.85 -26.20
CA PRO A 207 -7.50 12.70 -27.05
C PRO A 207 -6.31 13.44 -26.44
N MET A 208 -5.19 12.73 -26.28
CA MET A 208 -3.93 13.38 -25.93
C MET A 208 -3.50 14.25 -27.11
N THR A 209 -3.53 15.57 -26.95
CA THR A 209 -2.83 16.47 -27.89
C THR A 209 -1.34 16.32 -27.64
N ARG A 210 -0.63 15.87 -28.65
CA ARG A 210 0.84 15.80 -28.67
C ARG A 210 1.45 17.19 -28.63
#